data_6fac93008a71d07eeb2f905da2ed9839
#
_entry.id   6fac93008a71d07eeb2f905da2ed9839
#
_cell.length_a   1.000
_cell.length_b   1.000
_cell.length_c   1.000
_cell.angle_alpha   90.00
_cell.angle_beta   90.00
_cell.angle_gamma   90.00
#
_symmetry.space_group_name_H-M   'P 1'
#
loop_
_entity.id
_entity.type
_entity.pdbx_description
1 polymer ?
#
loop_
_entity_poly.entity_id
_entity_poly.type
_entity_poly.pdbx_seq_one_letter_code
_entity_poly.pdbx_strand_id
1 'polypeptide(L)'
;MLLMAYLHHYGVKTFVEDSSGNAGASLAAYAARYNIHAEIYAPKQSFSPKLNQIQAYGAVLHAIEGTRDEVAQIALEAASDTFYASHVYQPFFNAGIQTLAYEWAEQITDLSQAIILLPAGNGSLLNGVLQGFSFLHKHGMINCIPKIIAVQSENVSPLFHAFREEKPQAYSSTIAEGIASKSPARVQEMVSGLREIGGYVLTVSEEEIINHARQLWQMGFFVEHTSAVPFAAIHKLHEEDVSKKIYTLFSSSGLKAIHKV
;
A
#
# COMPACT_ATOMS: atom_id res chain seq x y z
N MET A 1 6.51 -6.24 -10.14
CA MET A 1 7.57 -6.80 -11.02
C MET A 1 8.15 -8.11 -10.47
N LEU A 2 8.73 -8.15 -9.26
CA LEU A 2 9.41 -9.35 -8.73
C LEU A 2 8.52 -10.61 -8.73
N LEU A 3 7.28 -10.52 -8.26
CA LEU A 3 6.34 -11.63 -8.30
C LEU A 3 6.13 -12.16 -9.72
N MET A 4 5.95 -11.29 -10.73
CA MET A 4 5.76 -11.72 -12.12
C MET A 4 7.04 -12.36 -12.71
N ALA A 5 8.21 -11.86 -12.35
CA ALA A 5 9.48 -12.48 -12.74
C ALA A 5 9.61 -13.89 -12.13
N TYR A 6 9.22 -14.08 -10.88
CA TYR A 6 9.16 -15.38 -10.23
C TYR A 6 8.20 -16.34 -10.95
N LEU A 7 6.96 -15.91 -11.22
CA LEU A 7 5.99 -16.74 -11.93
C LEU A 7 6.47 -17.15 -13.32
N HIS A 8 7.07 -16.20 -14.04
CA HIS A 8 7.65 -16.47 -15.36
C HIS A 8 8.79 -17.49 -15.29
N HIS A 9 9.69 -17.33 -14.31
CA HIS A 9 10.82 -18.26 -14.11
C HIS A 9 10.36 -19.70 -13.86
N TYR A 10 9.29 -19.87 -13.08
CA TYR A 10 8.71 -21.18 -12.79
C TYR A 10 7.67 -21.66 -13.81
N GLY A 11 7.52 -20.96 -14.92
CA GLY A 11 6.67 -21.37 -16.03
C GLY A 11 5.17 -21.25 -15.76
N VAL A 12 4.77 -20.49 -14.74
CA VAL A 12 3.34 -20.23 -14.45
C VAL A 12 2.74 -19.42 -15.61
N LYS A 13 1.64 -19.93 -16.18
CA LYS A 13 0.99 -19.35 -17.36
C LYS A 13 -0.22 -18.48 -17.00
N THR A 14 -0.85 -18.73 -15.86
CA THR A 14 -2.06 -18.05 -15.42
C THR A 14 -1.99 -17.80 -13.93
N PHE A 15 -2.51 -16.67 -13.48
CA PHE A 15 -2.74 -16.38 -12.07
C PHE A 15 -4.08 -15.69 -11.84
N VAL A 16 -4.56 -15.78 -10.60
CA VAL A 16 -5.76 -15.11 -10.09
C VAL A 16 -5.36 -14.04 -9.06
N GLU A 17 -6.06 -12.92 -9.07
CA GLU A 17 -5.94 -11.83 -8.07
C GLU A 17 -7.29 -11.20 -7.78
N ASP A 18 -7.52 -10.71 -6.56
CA ASP A 18 -8.78 -10.11 -6.09
C ASP A 18 -8.73 -8.58 -5.91
N SER A 19 -7.78 -7.90 -6.52
CA SER A 19 -7.64 -6.45 -6.39
C SER A 19 -8.22 -5.67 -7.55
N SER A 20 -9.27 -4.87 -7.28
CA SER A 20 -9.80 -3.85 -8.21
C SER A 20 -8.98 -2.55 -8.25
N GLY A 21 -7.94 -2.45 -7.42
CA GLY A 21 -7.17 -1.22 -7.20
C GLY A 21 -5.82 -1.17 -7.94
N ASN A 22 -4.90 -0.39 -7.38
CA ASN A 22 -3.57 -0.19 -7.94
C ASN A 22 -2.73 -1.48 -7.99
N ALA A 23 -2.93 -2.42 -7.05
CA ALA A 23 -2.25 -3.71 -7.06
C ALA A 23 -2.66 -4.56 -8.27
N GLY A 24 -3.97 -4.71 -8.52
CA GLY A 24 -4.48 -5.42 -9.71
C GLY A 24 -3.99 -4.79 -11.02
N ALA A 25 -4.02 -3.45 -11.13
CA ALA A 25 -3.50 -2.75 -12.30
C ALA A 25 -1.99 -2.99 -12.50
N SER A 26 -1.20 -2.99 -11.42
CA SER A 26 0.23 -3.28 -11.49
C SER A 26 0.50 -4.74 -11.90
N LEU A 27 -0.22 -5.70 -11.33
CA LEU A 27 -0.08 -7.11 -11.68
C LEU A 27 -0.45 -7.36 -13.14
N ALA A 28 -1.56 -6.78 -13.63
CA ALA A 28 -1.99 -6.87 -15.03
C ALA A 28 -0.92 -6.31 -15.99
N ALA A 29 -0.34 -5.13 -15.67
CA ALA A 29 0.70 -4.51 -16.49
C ALA A 29 1.94 -5.40 -16.62
N TYR A 30 2.43 -5.95 -15.49
CA TYR A 30 3.59 -6.84 -15.53
C TYR A 30 3.27 -8.22 -16.08
N ALA A 31 2.03 -8.73 -15.93
CA ALA A 31 1.58 -9.96 -16.57
C ALA A 31 1.64 -9.83 -18.10
N ALA A 32 1.16 -8.72 -18.65
CA ALA A 32 1.27 -8.42 -20.08
C ALA A 32 2.75 -8.43 -20.55
N ARG A 33 3.67 -7.84 -19.76
CA ARG A 33 5.10 -7.79 -20.09
C ARG A 33 5.75 -9.16 -20.11
N TYR A 34 5.32 -10.10 -19.24
CA TYR A 34 5.86 -11.46 -19.12
C TYR A 34 5.04 -12.49 -19.89
N ASN A 35 3.99 -12.08 -20.62
CA ASN A 35 3.07 -12.96 -21.33
C ASN A 35 2.45 -14.03 -20.41
N ILE A 36 2.00 -13.60 -19.24
CA ILE A 36 1.27 -14.41 -18.27
C ILE A 36 -0.19 -13.98 -18.30
N HIS A 37 -1.11 -14.93 -18.35
CA HIS A 37 -2.53 -14.64 -18.33
C HIS A 37 -2.98 -14.21 -16.93
N ALA A 38 -3.63 -13.04 -16.82
CA ALA A 38 -4.09 -12.47 -15.56
C ALA A 38 -5.61 -12.52 -15.49
N GLU A 39 -6.14 -13.14 -14.44
CA GLU A 39 -7.55 -13.15 -14.09
C GLU A 39 -7.77 -12.33 -12.83
N ILE A 40 -8.49 -11.20 -12.97
CA ILE A 40 -8.72 -10.25 -11.87
C ILE A 40 -10.18 -10.29 -11.46
N TYR A 41 -10.42 -10.61 -10.21
CA TYR A 41 -11.74 -10.64 -9.59
C TYR A 41 -12.01 -9.32 -8.87
N ALA A 42 -13.15 -8.69 -9.12
CA ALA A 42 -13.49 -7.41 -8.52
C ALA A 42 -15.00 -7.31 -8.22
N PRO A 43 -15.39 -6.59 -7.15
CA PRO A 43 -16.80 -6.31 -6.93
C PRO A 43 -17.39 -5.54 -8.11
N LYS A 44 -18.57 -5.96 -8.57
CA LYS A 44 -19.26 -5.35 -9.74
C LYS A 44 -19.52 -3.86 -9.56
N GLN A 45 -19.69 -3.40 -8.31
CA GLN A 45 -19.92 -2.00 -7.99
C GLN A 45 -18.63 -1.15 -7.99
N SER A 46 -17.45 -1.78 -8.10
CA SER A 46 -16.14 -1.11 -8.09
C SER A 46 -15.78 -0.46 -9.42
N PHE A 47 -16.77 -0.08 -10.25
CA PHE A 47 -16.50 0.55 -11.55
C PHE A 47 -15.62 1.80 -11.35
N SER A 48 -14.37 1.70 -11.78
CA SER A 48 -13.39 2.77 -11.66
C SER A 48 -12.47 2.80 -12.89
N PRO A 49 -11.83 3.93 -13.19
CA PRO A 49 -10.80 4.01 -14.23
C PRO A 49 -9.68 2.95 -14.08
N LYS A 50 -9.48 2.43 -12.86
CA LYS A 50 -8.51 1.38 -12.57
C LYS A 50 -8.89 0.04 -13.22
N LEU A 51 -10.18 -0.30 -13.27
CA LEU A 51 -10.66 -1.51 -13.95
C LEU A 51 -10.47 -1.42 -15.47
N ASN A 52 -10.74 -0.24 -16.06
CA ASN A 52 -10.46 -0.01 -17.49
C ASN A 52 -8.96 -0.18 -17.78
N GLN A 53 -8.10 0.29 -16.90
CA GLN A 53 -6.65 0.11 -17.03
C GLN A 53 -6.24 -1.37 -16.97
N ILE A 54 -6.83 -2.16 -16.06
CA ILE A 54 -6.61 -3.60 -15.94
C ILE A 54 -6.96 -4.30 -17.27
N GLN A 55 -8.14 -4.01 -17.82
CA GLN A 55 -8.58 -4.57 -19.11
C GLN A 55 -7.70 -4.11 -20.29
N ALA A 56 -7.25 -2.84 -20.30
CA ALA A 56 -6.37 -2.32 -21.33
C ALA A 56 -5.01 -3.05 -21.38
N TYR A 57 -4.55 -3.61 -20.27
CA TYR A 57 -3.37 -4.48 -20.22
C TYR A 57 -3.63 -5.92 -20.67
N GLY A 58 -4.87 -6.26 -21.05
CA GLY A 58 -5.25 -7.58 -21.55
C GLY A 58 -5.61 -8.58 -20.45
N ALA A 59 -5.77 -8.16 -19.20
CA ALA A 59 -6.26 -9.02 -18.13
C ALA A 59 -7.77 -9.30 -18.30
N VAL A 60 -8.19 -10.53 -17.96
CA VAL A 60 -9.60 -10.89 -17.87
C VAL A 60 -10.16 -10.39 -16.56
N LEU A 61 -11.23 -9.59 -16.62
CA LEU A 61 -11.89 -9.04 -15.45
C LEU A 61 -13.19 -9.81 -15.16
N HIS A 62 -13.25 -10.42 -13.98
CA HIS A 62 -14.44 -11.07 -13.43
C HIS A 62 -15.16 -10.11 -12.48
N ALA A 63 -16.28 -9.56 -12.92
CA ALA A 63 -17.12 -8.67 -12.13
C ALA A 63 -18.11 -9.51 -11.28
N ILE A 64 -17.87 -9.59 -9.99
CA ILE A 64 -18.62 -10.42 -9.03
C ILE A 64 -19.61 -9.56 -8.26
N GLU A 65 -20.83 -10.03 -8.10
CA GLU A 65 -21.81 -9.44 -7.18
C GLU A 65 -21.47 -9.86 -5.74
N GLY A 66 -21.36 -8.88 -4.84
CA GLY A 66 -21.05 -9.14 -3.44
C GLY A 66 -20.10 -8.14 -2.81
N THR A 67 -19.76 -8.42 -1.57
CA THR A 67 -18.77 -7.65 -0.78
C THR A 67 -17.34 -7.98 -1.23
N ARG A 68 -16.40 -7.17 -0.78
CA ARG A 68 -14.98 -7.42 -1.06
C ARG A 68 -14.50 -8.78 -0.52
N ASP A 69 -14.99 -9.18 0.65
CA ASP A 69 -14.59 -10.45 1.29
C ASP A 69 -15.14 -11.65 0.52
N GLU A 70 -16.38 -11.57 0.02
CA GLU A 70 -16.97 -12.60 -0.85
C GLU A 70 -16.22 -12.72 -2.17
N VAL A 71 -15.82 -11.61 -2.78
CA VAL A 71 -15.01 -11.62 -4.00
C VAL A 71 -13.64 -12.25 -3.75
N ALA A 72 -12.98 -11.95 -2.63
CA ALA A 72 -11.70 -12.56 -2.25
C ALA A 72 -11.84 -14.09 -2.08
N GLN A 73 -12.94 -14.55 -1.48
CA GLN A 73 -13.21 -15.98 -1.32
C GLN A 73 -13.41 -16.67 -2.68
N ILE A 74 -14.20 -16.07 -3.57
CA ILE A 74 -14.42 -16.60 -4.94
C ILE A 74 -13.12 -16.63 -5.73
N ALA A 75 -12.29 -15.60 -5.63
CA ALA A 75 -10.98 -15.57 -6.27
C ALA A 75 -10.04 -16.67 -5.73
N LEU A 76 -10.06 -16.91 -4.43
CA LEU A 76 -9.28 -17.98 -3.81
C LEU A 76 -9.75 -19.37 -4.27
N GLU A 77 -11.06 -19.60 -4.40
CA GLU A 77 -11.62 -20.84 -4.95
C GLU A 77 -11.26 -21.04 -6.43
N ALA A 78 -11.33 -19.97 -7.23
CA ALA A 78 -10.91 -19.98 -8.63
C ALA A 78 -9.41 -20.26 -8.80
N ALA A 79 -8.62 -20.01 -7.76
CA ALA A 79 -7.18 -20.28 -7.75
C ALA A 79 -6.82 -21.72 -7.34
N SER A 80 -7.79 -22.64 -7.19
CA SER A 80 -7.54 -24.03 -6.77
C SER A 80 -6.54 -24.77 -7.66
N ASP A 81 -6.56 -24.50 -8.96
CA ASP A 81 -5.71 -25.14 -9.97
C ASP A 81 -4.69 -24.17 -10.59
N THR A 82 -4.56 -22.97 -10.04
CA THR A 82 -3.64 -21.95 -10.55
C THR A 82 -3.03 -21.12 -9.41
N PHE A 83 -2.16 -20.17 -9.75
CA PHE A 83 -1.46 -19.38 -8.75
C PHE A 83 -2.32 -18.22 -8.24
N TYR A 84 -2.54 -18.11 -6.93
CA TYR A 84 -3.15 -16.96 -6.30
C TYR A 84 -2.11 -15.86 -6.04
N ALA A 85 -2.14 -14.80 -6.84
CA ALA A 85 -1.14 -13.73 -6.83
C ALA A 85 -1.43 -12.61 -5.82
N SER A 86 -2.13 -12.94 -4.73
CA SER A 86 -2.59 -11.94 -3.76
C SER A 86 -1.47 -11.02 -3.28
N HIS A 87 -1.66 -9.71 -3.49
CA HIS A 87 -0.73 -8.68 -3.03
C HIS A 87 -0.61 -8.61 -1.49
N VAL A 88 -1.55 -9.23 -0.76
CA VAL A 88 -1.55 -9.30 0.70
C VAL A 88 -0.69 -10.44 1.22
N TYR A 89 -0.79 -11.62 0.58
CA TYR A 89 -0.20 -12.86 1.10
C TYR A 89 1.10 -13.27 0.42
N GLN A 90 1.36 -12.82 -0.81
CA GLN A 90 2.56 -13.25 -1.54
C GLN A 90 3.84 -12.58 -1.05
N PRO A 91 4.83 -13.34 -0.56
CA PRO A 91 6.07 -12.79 -0.02
C PRO A 91 6.88 -12.00 -1.06
N PHE A 92 6.83 -12.39 -2.33
CA PHE A 92 7.51 -11.69 -3.42
C PHE A 92 6.95 -10.30 -3.71
N PHE A 93 5.70 -10.03 -3.31
CA PHE A 93 5.14 -8.69 -3.40
C PHE A 93 5.86 -7.75 -2.41
N ASN A 94 6.00 -8.16 -1.16
CA ASN A 94 6.74 -7.42 -0.15
C ASN A 94 8.23 -7.30 -0.47
N ALA A 95 8.85 -8.39 -0.92
CA ALA A 95 10.26 -8.38 -1.32
C ALA A 95 10.52 -7.38 -2.47
N GLY A 96 9.57 -7.22 -3.39
CA GLY A 96 9.64 -6.17 -4.41
C GLY A 96 9.56 -4.76 -3.83
N ILE A 97 8.80 -4.55 -2.76
CA ILE A 97 8.65 -3.25 -2.10
C ILE A 97 9.91 -2.90 -1.25
N GLN A 98 10.66 -3.88 -0.78
CA GLN A 98 11.93 -3.63 -0.06
C GLN A 98 12.89 -2.75 -0.86
N THR A 99 12.84 -2.80 -2.19
CA THR A 99 13.67 -1.96 -3.05
C THR A 99 13.47 -0.46 -2.83
N LEU A 100 12.31 -0.04 -2.33
CA LEU A 100 12.05 1.34 -1.95
C LEU A 100 12.93 1.78 -0.76
N ALA A 101 13.11 0.90 0.23
CA ALA A 101 14.01 1.17 1.35
C ALA A 101 15.47 1.23 0.88
N TYR A 102 15.85 0.41 -0.09
CA TYR A 102 17.21 0.43 -0.67
C TYR A 102 17.47 1.75 -1.40
N GLU A 103 16.52 2.18 -2.22
CA GLU A 103 16.60 3.46 -2.92
C GLU A 103 16.65 4.65 -1.96
N TRP A 104 15.85 4.66 -0.91
CA TRP A 104 15.93 5.69 0.12
C TRP A 104 17.26 5.68 0.88
N ALA A 105 17.82 4.50 1.17
CA ALA A 105 19.12 4.39 1.82
C ALA A 105 20.25 4.98 0.97
N GLU A 106 20.13 4.93 -0.35
CA GLU A 106 21.07 5.57 -1.30
C GLU A 106 20.84 7.08 -1.42
N GLN A 107 19.59 7.53 -1.38
CA GLN A 107 19.22 8.94 -1.63
C GLN A 107 19.29 9.82 -0.37
N ILE A 108 19.06 9.25 0.82
CA ILE A 108 19.04 9.99 2.09
C ILE A 108 20.44 10.03 2.68
N THR A 109 21.01 11.23 2.75
CA THR A 109 22.39 11.44 3.23
C THR A 109 22.57 11.05 4.71
N ASP A 110 21.56 11.31 5.56
CA ASP A 110 21.60 11.04 6.98
C ASP A 110 20.28 10.41 7.44
N LEU A 111 20.29 9.09 7.56
CA LEU A 111 19.12 8.31 7.99
C LEU A 111 18.74 8.58 9.45
N SER A 112 19.70 9.01 10.30
CA SER A 112 19.42 9.31 11.71
C SER A 112 18.55 10.55 11.90
N GLN A 113 18.59 11.48 10.93
CA GLN A 113 17.78 12.68 10.87
C GLN A 113 16.59 12.57 9.93
N ALA A 114 16.28 11.37 9.47
CA ALA A 114 15.19 11.13 8.55
C ALA A 114 13.97 10.53 9.25
N ILE A 115 12.80 11.02 8.85
CA ILE A 115 11.50 10.43 9.15
C ILE A 115 10.83 10.07 7.83
N ILE A 116 10.30 8.87 7.75
CA ILE A 116 9.55 8.40 6.59
C ILE A 116 8.09 8.22 7.01
N LEU A 117 7.19 9.02 6.42
CA LEU A 117 5.75 8.87 6.59
C LEU A 117 5.16 8.02 5.48
N LEU A 118 4.37 7.00 5.85
CA LEU A 118 3.76 6.07 4.90
C LEU A 118 2.26 5.92 5.14
N PRO A 119 1.43 5.90 4.08
CA PRO A 119 0.03 5.52 4.22
C PRO A 119 -0.06 4.02 4.49
N ALA A 120 -0.89 3.61 5.45
CA ALA A 120 -0.99 2.21 5.89
C ALA A 120 -2.40 1.65 5.69
N GLY A 121 -2.54 0.68 4.78
CA GLY A 121 -3.74 -0.13 4.56
C GLY A 121 -3.52 -1.58 4.96
N ASN A 122 -3.50 -2.51 4.00
CA ASN A 122 -3.23 -3.95 4.22
C ASN A 122 -1.81 -4.28 4.70
N GLY A 123 -0.89 -3.33 4.66
CA GLY A 123 0.45 -3.46 5.21
C GLY A 123 1.55 -3.80 4.22
N SER A 124 1.27 -4.09 2.96
CA SER A 124 2.30 -4.49 1.98
C SER A 124 3.39 -3.42 1.83
N LEU A 125 3.01 -2.13 1.71
CA LEU A 125 3.95 -1.02 1.59
C LEU A 125 4.79 -0.87 2.88
N LEU A 126 4.12 -0.75 4.03
CA LEU A 126 4.77 -0.54 5.32
C LEU A 126 5.70 -1.71 5.68
N ASN A 127 5.20 -2.95 5.62
CA ASN A 127 6.00 -4.13 5.94
C ASN A 127 7.18 -4.32 4.98
N GLY A 128 6.99 -4.04 3.68
CA GLY A 128 8.08 -4.10 2.71
C GLY A 128 9.20 -3.11 3.03
N VAL A 129 8.85 -1.87 3.38
CA VAL A 129 9.83 -0.83 3.76
C VAL A 129 10.53 -1.18 5.08
N LEU A 130 9.77 -1.60 6.11
CA LEU A 130 10.33 -2.06 7.39
C LEU A 130 11.33 -3.20 7.20
N GLN A 131 10.94 -4.23 6.45
CA GLN A 131 11.79 -5.37 6.14
C GLN A 131 13.03 -4.97 5.33
N GLY A 132 12.90 -4.03 4.39
CA GLY A 132 14.01 -3.54 3.58
C GLY A 132 15.06 -2.83 4.42
N PHE A 133 14.67 -1.89 5.29
CA PHE A 133 15.59 -1.22 6.20
C PHE A 133 16.19 -2.17 7.24
N SER A 134 15.39 -3.08 7.81
CA SER A 134 15.90 -4.11 8.71
C SER A 134 16.94 -5.00 8.04
N PHE A 135 16.72 -5.39 6.78
CA PHE A 135 17.68 -6.16 5.99
C PHE A 135 19.00 -5.38 5.82
N LEU A 136 18.94 -4.14 5.37
CA LEU A 136 20.14 -3.30 5.17
C LEU A 136 20.94 -3.12 6.47
N HIS A 137 20.24 -2.83 7.58
CA HIS A 137 20.87 -2.63 8.88
C HIS A 137 21.52 -3.92 9.40
N LYS A 138 20.81 -5.05 9.33
CA LYS A 138 21.30 -6.36 9.77
C LYS A 138 22.56 -6.81 9.00
N HIS A 139 22.68 -6.40 7.74
CA HIS A 139 23.86 -6.72 6.91
C HIS A 139 24.95 -5.63 6.94
N GLY A 140 24.84 -4.65 7.82
CA GLY A 140 25.83 -3.58 7.95
C GLY A 140 25.93 -2.62 6.78
N MET A 141 24.90 -2.57 5.90
CA MET A 141 24.85 -1.67 4.75
C MET A 141 24.44 -0.25 5.14
N ILE A 142 23.75 -0.10 6.27
CA ILE A 142 23.41 1.19 6.89
C ILE A 142 23.70 1.12 8.40
N ASN A 143 24.02 2.25 9.01
CA ASN A 143 24.37 2.33 10.43
C ASN A 143 23.13 2.46 11.34
N CYS A 144 22.01 2.94 10.82
CA CYS A 144 20.76 3.10 11.55
C CYS A 144 19.55 2.99 10.61
N ILE A 145 18.41 2.62 11.19
CA ILE A 145 17.12 2.63 10.48
C ILE A 145 16.47 4.00 10.71
N PRO A 146 15.95 4.69 9.66
CA PRO A 146 15.20 5.93 9.85
C PRO A 146 13.92 5.66 10.64
N LYS A 147 13.40 6.66 11.35
CA LYS A 147 12.09 6.52 12.01
C LYS A 147 11.00 6.43 10.95
N ILE A 148 10.16 5.41 11.02
CA ILE A 148 9.04 5.21 10.11
C ILE A 148 7.73 5.44 10.87
N ILE A 149 6.85 6.25 10.32
CA ILE A 149 5.56 6.59 10.89
C ILE A 149 4.47 6.18 9.91
N ALA A 150 3.57 5.32 10.37
CA ALA A 150 2.41 4.92 9.59
C ALA A 150 1.27 5.93 9.77
N VAL A 151 0.54 6.24 8.71
CA VAL A 151 -0.58 7.17 8.76
C VAL A 151 -1.83 6.50 8.20
N GLN A 152 -2.94 6.62 8.92
CA GLN A 152 -4.26 6.13 8.52
C GLN A 152 -5.30 7.25 8.53
N SER A 153 -6.43 7.03 7.86
CA SER A 153 -7.62 7.86 8.06
C SER A 153 -8.24 7.55 9.43
N GLU A 154 -8.74 8.55 10.15
CA GLU A 154 -9.52 8.36 11.38
C GLU A 154 -10.73 7.45 11.15
N ASN A 155 -11.36 7.53 9.98
CA ASN A 155 -12.50 6.70 9.61
C ASN A 155 -12.17 5.22 9.45
N VAL A 156 -10.89 4.88 9.13
CA VAL A 156 -10.43 3.50 8.92
C VAL A 156 -9.01 3.37 9.48
N SER A 157 -8.89 3.10 10.77
CA SER A 157 -7.63 3.13 11.54
C SER A 157 -7.34 1.87 12.36
N PRO A 158 -7.46 0.65 11.78
CA PRO A 158 -7.25 -0.58 12.54
C PRO A 158 -5.81 -0.75 13.07
N LEU A 159 -4.80 -0.27 12.34
CA LEU A 159 -3.42 -0.30 12.80
C LEU A 159 -3.19 0.64 14.00
N PHE A 160 -3.81 1.84 13.98
CA PHE A 160 -3.71 2.79 15.08
C PHE A 160 -4.24 2.18 16.39
N HIS A 161 -5.43 1.57 16.35
CA HIS A 161 -6.01 0.91 17.53
C HIS A 161 -5.20 -0.31 17.96
N ALA A 162 -4.74 -1.15 17.03
CA ALA A 162 -3.88 -2.29 17.36
C ALA A 162 -2.54 -1.87 17.98
N PHE A 163 -1.93 -0.79 17.48
CA PHE A 163 -0.67 -0.26 18.02
C PHE A 163 -0.82 0.26 19.46
N ARG A 164 -1.99 0.82 19.80
CA ARG A 164 -2.36 1.31 21.12
C ARG A 164 -2.96 0.25 22.04
N GLU A 165 -3.10 -1.00 21.57
CA GLU A 165 -3.74 -2.11 22.29
C GLU A 165 -5.22 -1.79 22.64
N GLU A 166 -5.86 -0.98 21.84
CA GLU A 166 -7.26 -0.60 21.97
C GLU A 166 -8.17 -1.61 21.25
N LYS A 167 -9.41 -1.72 21.71
CA LYS A 167 -10.41 -2.58 21.03
C LYS A 167 -10.73 -2.02 19.64
N PRO A 168 -10.92 -2.88 18.63
CA PRO A 168 -11.38 -2.45 17.32
C PRO A 168 -12.68 -1.65 17.41
N GLN A 169 -12.78 -0.59 16.63
CA GLN A 169 -13.98 0.23 16.51
C GLN A 169 -14.73 -0.09 15.22
N ALA A 170 -15.96 0.36 15.11
CA ALA A 170 -16.69 0.33 13.86
C ALA A 170 -16.08 1.35 12.88
N TYR A 171 -15.63 0.90 11.72
CA TYR A 171 -15.03 1.74 10.70
C TYR A 171 -16.06 2.13 9.64
N SER A 172 -16.04 3.40 9.22
CA SER A 172 -16.89 3.93 8.15
C SER A 172 -16.22 3.78 6.77
N SER A 173 -16.30 4.79 5.94
CA SER A 173 -15.60 4.87 4.66
C SER A 173 -14.56 5.99 4.69
N THR A 174 -13.53 5.89 3.85
CA THR A 174 -12.53 6.94 3.64
C THR A 174 -12.38 7.26 2.17
N ILE A 175 -12.12 8.52 1.86
CA ILE A 175 -11.76 8.98 0.51
C ILE A 175 -10.39 8.42 0.07
N ALA A 176 -9.54 8.07 1.02
CA ALA A 176 -8.24 7.44 0.80
C ALA A 176 -8.39 5.92 0.53
N GLU A 177 -9.05 5.56 -0.58
CA GLU A 177 -9.43 4.18 -0.91
C GLU A 177 -8.27 3.18 -0.88
N GLY A 178 -7.05 3.61 -1.22
CA GLY A 178 -5.88 2.73 -1.23
C GLY A 178 -5.49 2.19 0.16
N ILE A 179 -6.04 2.79 1.24
CA ILE A 179 -5.84 2.35 2.62
C ILE A 179 -7.14 2.00 3.36
N ALA A 180 -8.24 1.83 2.65
CA ALA A 180 -9.57 1.55 3.22
C ALA A 180 -9.75 0.12 3.76
N SER A 181 -8.69 -0.52 4.24
CA SER A 181 -8.74 -1.88 4.81
C SER A 181 -9.19 -1.84 6.27
N LYS A 182 -10.39 -2.37 6.54
CA LYS A 182 -10.99 -2.41 7.88
C LYS A 182 -10.44 -3.54 8.77
N SER A 183 -9.93 -4.61 8.15
CA SER A 183 -9.36 -5.77 8.83
C SER A 183 -8.09 -6.24 8.11
N PRO A 184 -6.98 -5.51 8.25
CA PRO A 184 -5.74 -5.88 7.56
C PRO A 184 -5.17 -7.17 8.14
N ALA A 185 -4.99 -8.19 7.29
CA ALA A 185 -4.51 -9.51 7.69
C ALA A 185 -3.12 -9.49 8.36
N ARG A 186 -2.29 -8.47 8.06
CA ARG A 186 -0.91 -8.34 8.52
C ARG A 186 -0.72 -7.25 9.58
N VAL A 187 -1.78 -6.88 10.31
CA VAL A 187 -1.72 -5.79 11.30
C VAL A 187 -0.67 -6.04 12.38
N GLN A 188 -0.52 -7.26 12.87
CA GLN A 188 0.45 -7.59 13.91
C GLN A 188 1.91 -7.47 13.43
N GLU A 189 2.19 -7.79 12.18
CA GLU A 189 3.51 -7.57 11.59
C GLU A 189 3.85 -6.08 11.53
N MET A 190 2.87 -5.24 11.13
CA MET A 190 3.04 -3.79 11.12
C MET A 190 3.32 -3.23 12.52
N VAL A 191 2.54 -3.65 13.52
CA VAL A 191 2.72 -3.24 14.93
C VAL A 191 4.11 -3.62 15.43
N SER A 192 4.50 -4.88 15.25
CA SER A 192 5.81 -5.38 15.72
C SER A 192 6.96 -4.64 15.04
N GLY A 193 6.90 -4.48 13.72
CA GLY A 193 7.95 -3.79 12.97
C GLY A 193 8.08 -2.31 13.33
N LEU A 194 6.97 -1.60 13.55
CA LEU A 194 7.02 -0.20 14.00
C LEU A 194 7.60 -0.09 15.41
N ARG A 195 7.19 -0.94 16.34
CA ARG A 195 7.71 -0.94 17.73
C ARG A 195 9.21 -1.23 17.77
N GLU A 196 9.71 -2.16 16.96
CA GLU A 196 11.12 -2.51 16.88
C GLU A 196 12.02 -1.32 16.53
N ILE A 197 11.56 -0.44 15.66
CA ILE A 197 12.34 0.73 15.19
C ILE A 197 11.99 2.04 15.93
N GLY A 198 11.14 2.00 16.97
CA GLY A 198 10.67 3.20 17.66
C GLY A 198 9.75 4.08 16.81
N GLY A 199 9.10 3.50 15.82
CA GLY A 199 8.06 4.16 15.01
C GLY A 199 6.72 4.23 15.73
N TYR A 200 5.76 4.94 15.13
CA TYR A 200 4.42 5.07 15.68
C TYR A 200 3.37 5.23 14.58
N VAL A 201 2.11 5.36 14.98
CA VAL A 201 0.97 5.49 14.06
C VAL A 201 0.24 6.80 14.35
N LEU A 202 -0.07 7.55 13.28
CA LEU A 202 -0.90 8.74 13.31
C LEU A 202 -2.19 8.52 12.54
N THR A 203 -3.21 9.32 12.86
CA THR A 203 -4.45 9.40 12.10
C THR A 203 -4.72 10.82 11.64
N VAL A 204 -5.39 10.93 10.50
CA VAL A 204 -5.84 12.20 9.91
C VAL A 204 -7.31 12.11 9.54
N SER A 205 -8.02 13.21 9.69
CA SER A 205 -9.44 13.32 9.33
C SER A 205 -9.63 13.35 7.80
N GLU A 206 -10.83 13.06 7.33
CA GLU A 206 -11.18 13.17 5.91
C GLU A 206 -11.01 14.60 5.38
N GLU A 207 -11.31 15.59 6.20
CA GLU A 207 -11.15 17.01 5.85
C GLU A 207 -9.65 17.36 5.67
N GLU A 208 -8.78 16.91 6.57
CA GLU A 208 -7.34 17.10 6.46
C GLU A 208 -6.80 16.44 5.17
N ILE A 209 -7.26 15.23 4.84
CA ILE A 209 -6.85 14.52 3.61
C ILE A 209 -7.24 15.34 2.38
N ILE A 210 -8.50 15.80 2.29
CA ILE A 210 -9.01 16.58 1.16
C ILE A 210 -8.24 17.89 1.01
N ASN A 211 -8.05 18.62 2.11
CA ASN A 211 -7.39 19.91 2.08
C ASN A 211 -5.92 19.79 1.63
N HIS A 212 -5.20 18.79 2.13
CA HIS A 212 -3.81 18.57 1.74
C HIS A 212 -3.67 17.98 0.34
N ALA A 213 -4.63 17.17 -0.14
CA ALA A 213 -4.66 16.77 -1.54
C ALA A 213 -4.78 17.99 -2.47
N ARG A 214 -5.69 18.94 -2.16
CA ARG A 214 -5.82 20.18 -2.91
C ARG A 214 -4.55 21.03 -2.90
N GLN A 215 -3.87 21.13 -1.75
CA GLN A 215 -2.59 21.83 -1.66
C GLN A 215 -1.54 21.19 -2.57
N LEU A 216 -1.41 19.85 -2.54
CA LEU A 216 -0.49 19.13 -3.44
C LEU A 216 -0.82 19.38 -4.91
N TRP A 217 -2.11 19.38 -5.29
CA TRP A 217 -2.51 19.69 -6.67
C TRP A 217 -2.15 21.11 -7.07
N GLN A 218 -2.33 22.09 -6.18
CA GLN A 218 -1.93 23.49 -6.41
C GLN A 218 -0.39 23.64 -6.53
N MET A 219 0.37 22.76 -5.89
CA MET A 219 1.83 22.68 -6.03
C MET A 219 2.29 21.95 -7.32
N GLY A 220 1.35 21.43 -8.12
CA GLY A 220 1.62 20.70 -9.36
C GLY A 220 1.72 19.17 -9.19
N PHE A 221 1.49 18.65 -8.00
CA PHE A 221 1.49 17.20 -7.74
C PHE A 221 0.08 16.63 -7.77
N PHE A 222 -0.38 16.19 -8.94
CA PHE A 222 -1.70 15.60 -9.08
C PHE A 222 -1.71 14.13 -8.63
N VAL A 223 -2.01 13.91 -7.37
CA VAL A 223 -1.97 12.61 -6.68
C VAL A 223 -3.35 12.16 -6.22
N GLU A 224 -3.54 10.85 -5.96
CA GLU A 224 -4.73 10.34 -5.27
C GLU A 224 -4.73 10.77 -3.79
N HIS A 225 -5.91 10.81 -3.16
CA HIS A 225 -6.07 11.16 -1.74
C HIS A 225 -5.21 10.28 -0.81
N THR A 226 -5.02 9.00 -1.14
CA THR A 226 -4.13 8.10 -0.38
C THR A 226 -2.69 8.64 -0.27
N SER A 227 -2.18 9.29 -1.32
CA SER A 227 -0.84 9.90 -1.31
C SER A 227 -0.78 11.19 -0.49
N ALA A 228 -1.91 11.85 -0.26
CA ALA A 228 -1.99 13.04 0.57
C ALA A 228 -2.05 12.72 2.09
N VAL A 229 -2.42 11.50 2.47
CA VAL A 229 -2.54 11.07 3.87
C VAL A 229 -1.27 11.31 4.69
N PRO A 230 -0.06 10.90 4.25
CA PRO A 230 1.16 11.20 4.98
C PRO A 230 1.46 12.70 5.06
N PHE A 231 1.16 13.45 4.00
CA PHE A 231 1.39 14.89 3.97
C PHE A 231 0.48 15.61 4.99
N ALA A 232 -0.77 15.17 5.13
CA ALA A 232 -1.71 15.69 6.11
C ALA A 232 -1.27 15.46 7.57
N ALA A 233 -0.41 14.46 7.83
CA ALA A 233 0.04 14.13 9.18
C ALA A 233 1.29 14.92 9.64
N ILE A 234 1.92 15.70 8.79
CA ILE A 234 3.19 16.39 9.11
C ILE A 234 3.05 17.27 10.36
N HIS A 235 1.94 17.98 10.52
CA HIS A 235 1.70 18.85 11.68
C HIS A 235 1.32 18.10 12.97
N LYS A 236 1.13 16.77 12.89
CA LYS A 236 0.80 15.90 14.04
C LYS A 236 2.02 15.12 14.56
N LEU A 237 3.21 15.38 14.02
CA LEU A 237 4.44 14.73 14.49
C LEU A 237 4.71 15.07 15.96
N HIS A 238 5.32 14.12 16.67
CA HIS A 238 5.78 14.36 18.04
C HIS A 238 6.84 15.46 18.05
N GLU A 239 6.92 16.24 19.15
CA GLU A 239 7.85 17.39 19.28
C GLU A 239 9.31 17.04 18.97
N GLU A 240 9.77 15.88 19.38
CA GLU A 240 11.12 15.37 19.12
C GLU A 240 11.44 15.14 17.64
N ASP A 241 10.40 15.03 16.80
CA ASP A 241 10.50 14.69 15.39
C ASP A 241 10.35 15.91 14.46
N VAL A 242 9.84 17.03 14.97
CA VAL A 242 9.54 18.23 14.17
C VAL A 242 10.79 18.83 13.50
N SER A 243 11.99 18.67 14.09
CA SER A 243 13.24 19.20 13.54
C SER A 243 13.88 18.31 12.48
N LYS A 244 13.40 17.07 12.29
CA LYS A 244 13.97 16.11 11.36
C LYS A 244 13.49 16.33 9.92
N LYS A 245 14.22 15.77 8.97
CA LYS A 245 13.83 15.79 7.55
C LYS A 245 12.75 14.75 7.28
N ILE A 246 11.66 15.19 6.68
CA ILE A 246 10.50 14.34 6.40
C ILE A 246 10.55 13.87 4.95
N TYR A 247 10.36 12.57 4.77
CA TYR A 247 10.29 11.91 3.48
C TYR A 247 8.97 11.16 3.36
N THR A 248 8.42 11.13 2.17
CA THR A 248 7.24 10.31 1.83
C THR A 248 7.29 9.96 0.35
N LEU A 249 6.34 9.15 -0.12
CA LEU A 249 6.19 8.85 -1.53
C LEU A 249 4.78 9.19 -2.00
N PHE A 250 4.67 9.58 -3.25
CA PHE A 250 3.39 9.62 -3.95
C PHE A 250 3.11 8.23 -4.53
N SER A 251 2.32 7.45 -3.82
CA SER A 251 2.06 6.04 -4.14
C SER A 251 1.16 5.85 -5.36
N SER A 252 0.50 6.92 -5.83
CA SER A 252 -0.48 6.84 -6.93
C SER A 252 -0.74 8.20 -7.61
N SER A 253 -1.08 8.15 -8.89
CA SER A 253 -1.44 9.32 -9.69
C SER A 253 -2.93 9.64 -9.57
N GLY A 254 -3.26 10.93 -9.41
CA GLY A 254 -4.64 11.45 -9.39
C GLY A 254 -5.42 11.20 -10.68
N LEU A 255 -4.73 10.97 -11.81
CA LEU A 255 -5.37 10.63 -13.09
C LEU A 255 -6.25 9.37 -13.02
N LYS A 256 -6.01 8.50 -12.03
CA LYS A 256 -6.83 7.31 -11.79
C LYS A 256 -8.09 7.57 -10.97
N ALA A 257 -8.26 8.79 -10.44
CA ALA A 257 -9.35 9.16 -9.55
C ALA A 257 -9.92 10.56 -9.84
N ILE A 258 -9.87 11.01 -11.10
CA ILE A 258 -10.33 12.34 -11.54
C ILE A 258 -11.78 12.63 -11.11
N HIS A 259 -12.64 11.60 -11.06
CA HIS A 259 -14.03 11.73 -10.63
C HIS A 259 -14.23 12.09 -9.15
N LYS A 260 -13.14 12.17 -8.38
CA LYS A 260 -13.13 12.49 -6.94
C LYS A 260 -12.50 13.84 -6.61
N VAL A 261 -12.21 14.63 -7.64
CA VAL A 261 -11.62 15.96 -7.52
C VAL A 261 -12.70 17.01 -7.28
#